data_d178890c3f0e171685de9ae33b53010d
#
_entry.id   d178890c3f0e171685de9ae33b53010d
#
_cell.length_a   1.000
_cell.length_b   1.000
_cell.length_c   1.000
_cell.angle_alpha   90.00
_cell.angle_beta   90.00
_cell.angle_gamma   90.00
#
_symmetry.space_group_name_H-M   'P 1'
#
loop_
_entity.id
_entity.type
_entity.pdbx_description
1 polymer ?
#
loop_
_entity_poly.entity_id
_entity_poly.type
_entity_poly.pdbx_seq_one_letter_code
_entity_poly.pdbx_strand_id
1 'polypeptide(L)'
;MKTKCIIKKQRHDSYLIVHFFVAGPILAATGVLDGLEATSHWKPMGLLKKFGAIPRAERFVEQGKYITAAGVSAGIDMALHLCDKIVGETKTKAIQLFIEYDPEPIYDSGNYAKAEKNIIENAELILLEEAKKEPELFELIKGKL
;
A
#
# COMPACT_ATOMS: atom_id res chain seq x y z
N MET A 1 -10.43 -2.81 14.25
CA MET A 1 -10.22 -3.99 13.39
C MET A 1 -8.72 -4.30 13.39
N LYS A 2 -8.29 -5.38 14.05
CA LYS A 2 -6.86 -5.70 14.18
C LYS A 2 -6.33 -6.19 12.83
N THR A 3 -5.54 -5.38 12.13
CA THR A 3 -4.83 -5.78 10.93
C THR A 3 -3.77 -6.80 11.30
N LYS A 4 -4.05 -8.07 11.10
CA LYS A 4 -3.06 -9.13 11.29
C LYS A 4 -2.07 -9.09 10.13
N CYS A 5 -0.86 -8.63 10.42
CA CYS A 5 0.29 -8.87 9.55
C CYS A 5 0.57 -10.38 9.57
N ILE A 6 0.30 -11.06 8.46
CA ILE A 6 0.56 -12.51 8.35
C ILE A 6 1.99 -12.68 7.86
N ILE A 7 2.93 -12.75 8.79
CA ILE A 7 4.30 -13.20 8.49
C ILE A 7 4.31 -14.72 8.60
N LYS A 8 4.19 -15.42 7.50
CA LYS A 8 4.34 -16.86 7.46
C LYS A 8 5.76 -17.20 7.02
N LYS A 9 6.58 -17.71 7.94
CA LYS A 9 7.89 -18.27 7.63
C LYS A 9 7.70 -19.52 6.77
N GLN A 10 7.99 -19.43 5.48
CA GLN A 10 8.04 -20.60 4.59
C GLN A 10 9.40 -20.76 3.91
N ARG A 11 9.67 -22.01 3.48
CA ARG A 11 10.94 -22.51 2.98
C ARG A 11 11.50 -21.71 1.79
N HIS A 12 12.75 -21.92 1.51
CA HIS A 12 13.77 -21.27 0.70
C HIS A 12 13.38 -20.58 -0.65
N ASP A 13 12.16 -20.77 -1.18
CA ASP A 13 11.73 -20.20 -2.48
C ASP A 13 10.36 -19.49 -2.41
N SER A 14 9.95 -19.02 -1.26
CA SER A 14 8.62 -18.45 -1.09
C SER A 14 8.66 -16.93 -1.08
N TYR A 15 8.02 -16.34 -2.08
CA TYR A 15 7.57 -14.96 -2.06
C TYR A 15 6.71 -14.73 -0.83
N LEU A 16 6.82 -13.58 -0.23
CA LEU A 16 5.70 -12.84 0.23
C LEU A 16 5.95 -11.97 1.44
N ILE A 17 5.93 -10.69 1.24
CA ILE A 17 5.33 -9.77 2.21
C ILE A 17 4.47 -8.80 1.43
N VAL A 18 3.17 -9.02 1.49
CA VAL A 18 2.17 -8.15 0.88
C VAL A 18 1.72 -7.14 1.91
N HIS A 19 1.73 -5.91 1.53
CA HIS A 19 1.36 -4.85 2.42
C HIS A 19 0.36 -3.87 1.79
N PHE A 20 -0.70 -3.57 2.54
CA PHE A 20 -1.73 -2.60 2.19
C PHE A 20 -1.65 -1.31 3.01
N PHE A 21 -1.88 -0.19 2.37
CA PHE A 21 -2.28 1.11 2.89
C PHE A 21 -1.27 1.82 3.82
N VAL A 22 -1.17 1.53 5.08
CA VAL A 22 -0.36 2.30 6.05
C VAL A 22 0.85 1.53 6.56
N ALA A 23 0.94 0.26 6.35
CA ALA A 23 1.96 -0.57 6.92
C ALA A 23 3.25 -0.70 6.05
N GLY A 24 3.37 -0.03 4.85
CA GLY A 24 4.66 0.13 4.16
C GLY A 24 5.73 0.70 5.10
N PRO A 25 5.47 1.83 5.75
CA PRO A 25 6.37 2.36 6.78
C PRO A 25 6.59 1.45 7.99
N ILE A 26 5.59 0.69 8.44
CA ILE A 26 5.76 -0.28 9.53
C ILE A 26 6.73 -1.39 9.11
N LEU A 27 6.57 -1.89 7.87
CA LEU A 27 7.48 -2.87 7.31
C LEU A 27 8.89 -2.27 7.13
N ALA A 28 9.01 -1.04 6.63
CA ALA A 28 10.28 -0.34 6.51
C ALA A 28 10.97 -0.15 7.88
N ALA A 29 10.19 0.15 8.93
CA ALA A 29 10.72 0.31 10.29
C ALA A 29 11.33 -0.96 10.87
N THR A 30 11.02 -2.15 10.34
CA THR A 30 11.71 -3.40 10.70
C THR A 30 13.06 -3.58 10.02
N GLY A 31 13.45 -2.66 9.11
CA GLY A 31 14.71 -2.73 8.36
C GLY A 31 14.68 -3.67 7.15
N VAL A 32 13.59 -4.41 6.90
CA VAL A 32 13.55 -5.39 5.80
C VAL A 32 13.46 -4.76 4.42
N LEU A 33 13.15 -3.46 4.35
CA LEU A 33 13.11 -2.67 3.12
C LEU A 33 14.31 -1.72 2.97
N ASP A 34 15.34 -1.84 3.81
CA ASP A 34 16.52 -0.98 3.75
C ASP A 34 17.20 -1.10 2.38
N GLY A 35 17.43 0.02 1.70
CA GLY A 35 17.99 0.10 0.35
C GLY A 35 17.07 -0.42 -0.77
N LEU A 36 15.86 -0.91 -0.48
CA LEU A 36 14.93 -1.41 -1.47
C LEU A 36 13.92 -0.34 -1.90
N GLU A 37 13.49 -0.42 -3.16
CA GLU A 37 12.39 0.38 -3.66
C GLU A 37 11.07 -0.10 -3.05
N ALA A 38 10.23 0.84 -2.65
CA ALA A 38 8.93 0.54 -2.05
C ALA A 38 7.93 1.66 -2.29
N THR A 39 6.64 1.32 -2.25
CA THR A 39 5.56 2.29 -2.27
C THR A 39 4.67 2.16 -1.04
N SER A 40 3.87 3.18 -0.78
CA SER A 40 2.86 3.22 0.27
C SER A 40 1.79 4.24 -0.12
N HIS A 41 0.75 4.36 0.71
CA HIS A 41 -0.19 5.47 0.59
C HIS A 41 0.56 6.81 0.57
N TRP A 42 0.09 7.77 -0.23
CA TRP A 42 0.78 9.04 -0.46
C TRP A 42 1.14 9.79 0.83
N LYS A 43 0.30 9.78 1.86
CA LYS A 43 0.54 10.50 3.12
C LYS A 43 1.76 9.97 3.89
N PRO A 44 1.89 8.66 4.21
CA PRO A 44 3.05 8.13 4.90
C PRO A 44 4.24 7.82 3.99
N MET A 45 4.22 8.17 2.70
CA MET A 45 5.29 7.88 1.75
C MET A 45 6.67 8.37 2.23
N GLY A 46 6.72 9.56 2.86
CA GLY A 46 7.95 10.12 3.41
C GLY A 46 8.61 9.28 4.52
N LEU A 47 7.82 8.47 5.23
CA LEU A 47 8.34 7.58 6.27
C LEU A 47 9.15 6.42 5.69
N LEU A 48 8.88 5.97 4.46
CA LEU A 48 9.70 4.96 3.79
C LEU A 48 11.15 5.42 3.72
N LYS A 49 11.38 6.66 3.26
CA LYS A 49 12.74 7.23 3.19
C LYS A 49 13.38 7.33 4.57
N LYS A 50 12.61 7.71 5.60
CA LYS A 50 13.10 7.81 6.98
C LYS A 50 13.62 6.47 7.52
N PHE A 51 13.04 5.36 7.06
CA PHE A 51 13.39 3.99 7.46
C PHE A 51 14.26 3.27 6.42
N GLY A 52 15.00 4.02 5.58
CA GLY A 52 16.02 3.47 4.69
C GLY A 52 15.52 2.93 3.35
N ALA A 53 14.20 2.86 3.11
CA ALA A 53 13.66 2.45 1.83
C ALA A 53 13.70 3.59 0.79
N ILE A 54 13.67 3.25 -0.49
CA ILE A 54 13.65 4.17 -1.62
C ILE A 54 12.19 4.34 -2.08
N PRO A 55 11.51 5.48 -1.80
CA PRO A 55 10.12 5.67 -2.15
C PRO A 55 9.90 5.73 -3.67
N ARG A 56 8.88 5.02 -4.16
CA ARG A 56 8.39 5.08 -5.53
C ARG A 56 6.91 5.46 -5.55
N ALA A 57 6.56 6.47 -6.32
CA ALA A 57 5.16 6.91 -6.50
C ALA A 57 4.44 6.04 -7.57
N GLU A 58 4.44 4.74 -7.35
CA GLU A 58 3.83 3.74 -8.22
C GLU A 58 2.66 3.04 -7.53
N ARG A 59 1.76 2.43 -8.30
CA ARG A 59 0.61 1.73 -7.73
C ARG A 59 1.06 0.56 -6.86
N PHE A 60 2.02 -0.23 -7.34
CA PHE A 60 2.75 -1.21 -6.53
C PHE A 60 4.19 -1.31 -7.00
N VAL A 61 5.05 -1.77 -6.11
CA VAL A 61 6.49 -2.00 -6.35
C VAL A 61 6.84 -3.40 -5.90
N GLU A 62 7.52 -4.14 -6.79
CA GLU A 62 8.06 -5.46 -6.49
C GLU A 62 9.58 -5.39 -6.42
N GLN A 63 10.15 -5.78 -5.28
CA GLN A 63 11.60 -5.86 -5.06
C GLN A 63 11.95 -7.21 -4.40
N GLY A 64 12.46 -8.13 -5.22
CA GLY A 64 12.78 -9.48 -4.76
C GLY A 64 11.56 -10.20 -4.22
N LYS A 65 11.55 -10.50 -2.92
CA LYS A 65 10.42 -11.16 -2.24
C LYS A 65 9.40 -10.19 -1.63
N TYR A 66 9.60 -8.89 -1.78
CA TYR A 66 8.72 -7.88 -1.21
C TYR A 66 7.87 -7.25 -2.32
N ILE A 67 6.56 -7.14 -2.07
CA ILE A 67 5.64 -6.39 -2.91
C ILE A 67 4.89 -5.41 -2.03
N THR A 68 4.99 -4.14 -2.34
CA THR A 68 4.31 -3.05 -1.62
C THR A 68 3.31 -2.37 -2.55
N ALA A 69 2.16 -1.96 -2.02
CA ALA A 69 1.13 -1.26 -2.77
C ALA A 69 0.75 0.07 -2.14
N ALA A 70 0.35 1.02 -2.96
CA ALA A 70 0.01 2.38 -2.55
C ALA A 70 -1.30 2.45 -1.77
N GLY A 71 -2.43 2.39 -2.42
CA GLY A 71 -3.76 2.49 -1.81
C GLY A 71 -4.58 1.22 -1.99
N VAL A 72 -5.86 1.28 -1.61
CA VAL A 72 -6.78 0.12 -1.65
C VAL A 72 -6.91 -0.47 -3.04
N SER A 73 -7.19 0.36 -4.06
CA SER A 73 -7.34 -0.11 -5.44
C SER A 73 -6.02 -0.65 -6.01
N ALA A 74 -4.90 -0.01 -5.68
CA ALA A 74 -3.58 -0.50 -6.03
C ALA A 74 -3.26 -1.86 -5.39
N GLY A 75 -3.81 -2.11 -4.19
CA GLY A 75 -3.72 -3.41 -3.54
C GLY A 75 -4.46 -4.52 -4.28
N ILE A 76 -5.57 -4.22 -4.93
CA ILE A 76 -6.29 -5.18 -5.78
C ILE A 76 -5.46 -5.49 -7.03
N ASP A 77 -4.91 -4.46 -7.70
CA ASP A 77 -4.02 -4.66 -8.86
C ASP A 77 -2.82 -5.52 -8.50
N MET A 78 -2.18 -5.23 -7.36
CA MET A 78 -1.06 -6.01 -6.85
C MET A 78 -1.47 -7.47 -6.55
N ALA A 79 -2.66 -7.70 -5.99
CA ALA A 79 -3.14 -9.05 -5.71
C ALA A 79 -3.37 -9.83 -7.00
N LEU A 80 -3.89 -9.20 -8.06
CA LEU A 80 -4.03 -9.82 -9.38
C LEU A 80 -2.66 -10.11 -10.01
N HIS A 81 -1.70 -9.18 -9.90
CA HIS A 81 -0.33 -9.41 -10.34
C HIS A 81 0.31 -10.62 -9.64
N LEU A 82 0.16 -10.74 -8.32
CA LEU A 82 0.65 -11.88 -7.57
C LEU A 82 -0.08 -13.18 -7.97
N CYS A 83 -1.39 -13.11 -8.21
CA CYS A 83 -2.20 -14.22 -8.69
C CYS A 83 -1.66 -14.75 -10.02
N ASP A 84 -1.35 -13.84 -10.96
CA ASP A 84 -0.78 -14.20 -12.27
C ASP A 84 0.53 -15.00 -12.12
N LYS A 85 1.40 -14.57 -11.23
CA LYS A 85 2.66 -15.27 -10.93
C LYS A 85 2.46 -16.67 -10.33
N ILE A 86 1.39 -16.88 -9.57
CA ILE A 86 1.15 -18.15 -8.85
C ILE A 86 0.35 -19.14 -9.68
N VAL A 87 -0.71 -18.67 -10.36
CA VAL A 87 -1.68 -19.56 -11.06
C VAL A 87 -1.75 -19.34 -12.57
N GLY A 88 -1.05 -18.32 -13.09
CA GLY A 88 -0.96 -17.98 -14.50
C GLY A 88 -2.13 -17.12 -15.00
N GLU A 89 -1.93 -16.52 -16.16
CA GLU A 89 -2.79 -15.50 -16.77
C GLU A 89 -4.26 -15.92 -16.90
N THR A 90 -4.51 -17.10 -17.43
CA THR A 90 -5.90 -17.57 -17.70
C THR A 90 -6.73 -17.66 -16.41
N LYS A 91 -6.15 -18.19 -15.34
CA LYS A 91 -6.84 -18.29 -14.05
C LYS A 91 -7.00 -16.92 -13.40
N THR A 92 -6.01 -16.07 -13.52
CA THR A 92 -6.07 -14.70 -12.99
C THR A 92 -7.14 -13.88 -13.68
N LYS A 93 -7.26 -13.95 -15.01
CA LYS A 93 -8.37 -13.32 -15.75
C LYS A 93 -9.74 -13.84 -15.30
N ALA A 94 -9.86 -15.15 -15.05
CA ALA A 94 -11.09 -15.73 -14.52
C ALA A 94 -11.42 -15.22 -13.11
N ILE A 95 -10.41 -15.06 -12.26
CA ILE A 95 -10.57 -14.47 -10.92
C ILE A 95 -10.97 -12.99 -11.03
N GLN A 96 -10.32 -12.22 -11.89
CA GLN A 96 -10.68 -10.81 -12.12
C GLN A 96 -12.14 -10.67 -12.55
N LEU A 97 -12.59 -11.50 -13.50
CA LEU A 97 -14.00 -11.53 -13.92
C LEU A 97 -14.92 -11.98 -12.78
N PHE A 98 -14.51 -12.98 -11.99
CA PHE A 98 -15.31 -13.49 -10.87
C PHE A 98 -15.57 -12.43 -9.80
N ILE A 99 -14.57 -11.59 -9.51
CA ILE A 99 -14.70 -10.49 -8.54
C ILE A 99 -15.24 -9.21 -9.19
N GLU A 100 -15.53 -9.25 -10.50
CA GLU A 100 -16.05 -8.10 -11.29
C GLU A 100 -15.19 -6.83 -11.13
N TYR A 101 -13.85 -7.03 -11.10
CA TYR A 101 -12.92 -5.91 -10.97
C TYR A 101 -12.67 -5.23 -12.32
N ASP A 102 -13.50 -4.25 -12.63
CA ASP A 102 -13.45 -3.39 -13.82
C ASP A 102 -13.64 -1.92 -13.40
N PRO A 103 -12.60 -1.28 -12.83
CA PRO A 103 -12.73 0.03 -12.19
C PRO A 103 -12.97 1.16 -13.20
N GLU A 104 -14.07 1.87 -13.01
CA GLU A 104 -14.45 3.06 -13.78
C GLU A 104 -14.77 4.21 -12.81
N PRO A 105 -13.75 4.91 -12.28
CA PRO A 105 -13.95 5.95 -11.29
C PRO A 105 -14.61 7.19 -11.92
N ILE A 106 -15.54 7.80 -11.19
CA ILE A 106 -16.26 9.01 -11.61
C ILE A 106 -15.32 10.22 -11.77
N TYR A 107 -14.27 10.27 -10.95
CA TYR A 107 -13.30 11.38 -10.91
C TYR A 107 -11.86 10.89 -11.09
N ASP A 108 -11.02 11.69 -11.78
CA ASP A 108 -9.59 11.41 -11.96
C ASP A 108 -8.72 12.06 -10.87
N SER A 109 -9.19 12.05 -9.62
CA SER A 109 -8.47 12.60 -8.45
C SER A 109 -7.92 11.53 -7.52
N GLY A 110 -7.95 10.27 -7.94
CA GLY A 110 -7.51 9.12 -7.13
C GLY A 110 -5.98 8.96 -6.99
N ASN A 111 -5.19 9.89 -7.52
CA ASN A 111 -3.73 9.90 -7.41
C ASN A 111 -3.25 11.27 -6.95
N TYR A 112 -2.34 11.28 -5.96
CA TYR A 112 -1.80 12.52 -5.39
C TYR A 112 -1.19 13.46 -6.45
N ALA A 113 -0.55 12.93 -7.48
CA ALA A 113 0.07 13.74 -8.54
C ALA A 113 -0.96 14.39 -9.50
N LYS A 114 -2.20 13.92 -9.51
CA LYS A 114 -3.29 14.44 -10.36
C LYS A 114 -4.28 15.29 -9.59
N ALA A 115 -4.39 15.06 -8.28
CA ALA A 115 -5.39 15.72 -7.45
C ALA A 115 -5.10 17.22 -7.31
N GLU A 116 -6.15 18.02 -7.38
CA GLU A 116 -6.07 19.46 -7.11
C GLU A 116 -5.74 19.71 -5.64
N LYS A 117 -5.09 20.87 -5.37
CA LYS A 117 -4.61 21.22 -4.03
C LYS A 117 -5.72 21.21 -2.97
N ASN A 118 -6.89 21.77 -3.28
CA ASN A 118 -8.06 21.78 -2.41
C ASN A 118 -8.58 20.36 -2.10
N ILE A 119 -8.46 19.42 -3.03
CA ILE A 119 -8.85 18.03 -2.84
C ILE A 119 -7.85 17.33 -1.91
N ILE A 120 -6.55 17.61 -2.06
CA ILE A 120 -5.51 17.11 -1.17
C ILE A 120 -5.76 17.60 0.26
N GLU A 121 -5.99 18.90 0.44
CA GLU A 121 -6.28 19.50 1.74
C GLU A 121 -7.52 18.87 2.42
N ASN A 122 -8.59 18.68 1.66
CA ASN A 122 -9.78 18.00 2.16
C ASN A 122 -9.50 16.53 2.55
N ALA A 123 -8.74 15.80 1.73
CA ALA A 123 -8.35 14.43 2.04
C ALA A 123 -7.49 14.34 3.32
N GLU A 124 -6.60 15.31 3.56
CA GLU A 124 -5.83 15.42 4.80
C GLU A 124 -6.71 15.66 6.02
N LEU A 125 -7.74 16.52 5.90
CA LEU A 125 -8.70 16.73 6.97
C LEU A 125 -9.48 15.45 7.31
N ILE A 126 -9.96 14.72 6.31
CA ILE A 126 -10.62 13.43 6.50
C ILE A 126 -9.71 12.44 7.24
N LEU A 127 -8.45 12.32 6.79
CA LEU A 127 -7.48 11.43 7.45
C LEU A 127 -7.23 11.82 8.91
N LEU A 128 -7.17 13.13 9.19
CA LEU A 128 -7.00 13.65 10.55
C LEU A 128 -8.21 13.35 11.43
N GLU A 129 -9.43 13.50 10.91
CA GLU A 129 -10.66 13.17 11.62
C GLU A 129 -10.76 11.69 11.93
N GLU A 130 -10.43 10.82 10.98
CA GLU A 130 -10.40 9.38 11.22
C GLU A 130 -9.34 9.00 12.26
N ALA A 131 -8.14 9.62 12.21
CA ALA A 131 -7.10 9.36 13.19
C ALA A 131 -7.51 9.77 14.62
N LYS A 132 -8.30 10.84 14.79
CA LYS A 132 -8.80 11.27 16.11
C LYS A 132 -9.73 10.25 16.77
N LYS A 133 -10.38 9.37 15.99
CA LYS A 133 -11.24 8.30 16.52
C LYS A 133 -10.43 7.18 17.18
N GLU A 134 -9.13 7.12 16.90
CA GLU A 134 -8.18 6.14 17.45
C GLU A 134 -7.10 6.90 18.27
N PRO A 135 -7.37 7.24 19.56
CA PRO A 135 -6.52 8.14 20.33
C PRO A 135 -5.05 7.70 20.42
N GLU A 136 -4.79 6.40 20.53
CA GLU A 136 -3.43 5.85 20.58
C GLU A 136 -2.69 6.08 19.25
N LEU A 137 -3.38 5.89 18.12
CA LEU A 137 -2.84 6.15 16.79
C LEU A 137 -2.61 7.65 16.57
N PHE A 138 -3.56 8.48 17.03
CA PHE A 138 -3.48 9.93 16.91
C PHE A 138 -2.25 10.49 17.62
N GLU A 139 -2.00 10.10 18.86
CA GLU A 139 -0.81 10.56 19.61
C GLU A 139 0.50 10.07 18.96
N LEU A 140 0.51 8.88 18.36
CA LEU A 140 1.67 8.34 17.64
C LEU A 140 2.02 9.16 16.39
N ILE A 141 1.04 9.73 15.69
CA ILE A 141 1.23 10.43 14.41
C ILE A 141 1.21 11.97 14.53
N LYS A 142 0.65 12.52 15.61
CA LYS A 142 0.48 13.96 15.86
C LYS A 142 1.77 14.79 15.72
N GLY A 143 2.92 14.23 16.06
CA GLY A 143 4.22 14.87 15.89
C GLY A 143 4.89 14.65 14.53
N LYS A 144 4.19 14.01 13.58
CA LYS A 144 4.73 13.58 12.28
C LYS A 144 3.86 14.03 11.10
N LEU A 145 2.72 14.68 11.38
CA LEU A 145 1.86 15.40 10.45
C LEU A 145 2.30 16.85 10.32
#